data_ebad18535d698aa2ed333e42a2b269b6
#
_entry.id   ebad18535d698aa2ed333e42a2b269b6
#
_cell.length_a   1.000
_cell.length_b   1.000
_cell.length_c   1.000
_cell.angle_alpha   90.00
_cell.angle_beta   90.00
_cell.angle_gamma   90.00
#
_symmetry.space_group_name_H-M   'P 1'
#
loop_
_entity.id
_entity.type
_entity.pdbx_description
1 polymer ?
#
loop_
_entity_poly.entity_id
_entity_poly.type
_entity_poly.pdbx_seq_one_letter_code
_entity_poly.pdbx_strand_id
1 'polypeptide(L)'
;MRRAGPFLGTAIAYPVVFGRRLLVLLLVLAVIGVPAGVLRAACAGKSCPADVAQPRVPFCPLPAELKAKLAAGYREGRSPDVMAVTGNHAVARPTGAGPWPSVAESSTVTAVPIAFFGAGIEPGALLPRGTGLDAIAPTLSEVLGFRRPHPDVRAGTAVAGISDGERPRLVLEVAWKGVGTTELRRNPRNWSSLRSLMERGAATVAGDTGSLPLDPTATLTTIGTGGLPSQHGITGALVRNDDGRVATAWGPGAPFSVISTLPDDLDQAMAQRPLIGLVASDEADRGIVGGNWYVGHDRDAMVMATGGFAVPAAEQILAEGFGRDDVPDILAVVLDGSVGSMDRRTHELVAAADRAAGGSVAVAIAGTGGDPGVDAASTDGPPVRVSDVVSQVEAGVPGDPNVIADVVSGGLFLDQGTLAKGGTSGDAVVQAAMGVTTPDGTRVFQDAFQGFAVSFGRYC
;
A
#
# COMPACT_ATOMS: atom_id res chain seq x y z
N MET A 1 -49.95 -48.36 -19.60
CA MET A 1 -50.99 -48.94 -18.70
C MET A 1 -50.55 -48.70 -17.25
N ARG A 2 -51.49 -48.23 -16.40
CA ARG A 2 -51.61 -47.94 -14.98
C ARG A 2 -51.28 -46.48 -14.67
N ARG A 3 -52.24 -45.71 -14.55
CA ARG A 3 -53.33 -45.32 -13.62
C ARG A 3 -52.83 -44.29 -12.63
N ALA A 4 -53.35 -43.08 -12.81
CA ALA A 4 -53.34 -41.96 -11.89
C ALA A 4 -54.19 -42.22 -10.63
N GLY A 5 -53.80 -41.69 -9.50
CA GLY A 5 -54.62 -41.55 -8.29
C GLY A 5 -54.47 -40.15 -7.71
N PRO A 6 -55.55 -39.50 -7.31
CA PRO A 6 -55.50 -38.14 -6.82
C PRO A 6 -55.23 -38.10 -5.30
N PHE A 7 -54.34 -37.21 -4.86
CA PHE A 7 -54.23 -36.84 -3.45
C PHE A 7 -54.95 -35.51 -3.21
N LEU A 8 -55.98 -35.58 -2.41
CA LEU A 8 -56.68 -34.45 -1.80
C LEU A 8 -55.74 -33.71 -0.83
N GLY A 9 -55.53 -32.46 -1.07
CA GLY A 9 -54.88 -31.57 -0.15
C GLY A 9 -55.85 -30.99 0.86
N THR A 10 -55.57 -31.21 2.12
CA THR A 10 -56.26 -30.54 3.24
C THR A 10 -55.69 -29.17 3.45
N ALA A 11 -56.52 -28.15 3.24
CA ALA A 11 -56.21 -26.77 3.59
C ALA A 11 -56.23 -26.60 5.12
N ILE A 12 -55.08 -26.29 5.73
CA ILE A 12 -55.00 -25.84 7.11
C ILE A 12 -54.92 -24.30 7.08
N ALA A 13 -55.99 -23.69 7.55
CA ALA A 13 -56.07 -22.24 7.76
C ALA A 13 -55.18 -21.82 8.94
N TYR A 14 -54.23 -20.94 8.70
CA TYR A 14 -53.55 -20.19 9.73
C TYR A 14 -54.07 -18.75 9.77
N PRO A 15 -54.86 -18.39 10.77
CA PRO A 15 -55.01 -16.99 11.12
C PRO A 15 -54.30 -16.68 12.44
N VAL A 16 -53.79 -15.46 12.57
CA VAL A 16 -53.42 -14.78 13.85
C VAL A 16 -51.95 -14.76 14.25
N VAL A 17 -51.01 -14.73 13.35
CA VAL A 17 -49.61 -14.35 13.73
C VAL A 17 -49.11 -13.04 13.08
N PHE A 18 -49.86 -12.47 12.14
CA PHE A 18 -49.41 -11.27 11.39
C PHE A 18 -49.55 -9.96 12.19
N GLY A 19 -50.45 -9.85 13.13
CA GLY A 19 -50.74 -8.61 13.86
C GLY A 19 -49.65 -8.22 14.90
N ARG A 20 -49.07 -9.21 15.58
CA ARG A 20 -48.04 -8.93 16.64
C ARG A 20 -46.65 -8.57 16.11
N ARG A 21 -46.24 -9.12 14.98
CA ARG A 21 -44.96 -8.77 14.36
C ARG A 21 -44.99 -7.40 13.69
N LEU A 22 -46.11 -6.97 13.15
CA LEU A 22 -46.29 -5.63 12.58
C LEU A 22 -46.26 -4.55 13.67
N LEU A 23 -46.81 -4.81 14.85
CA LEU A 23 -46.82 -3.86 15.97
C LEU A 23 -45.42 -3.69 16.57
N VAL A 24 -44.61 -4.75 16.66
CA VAL A 24 -43.23 -4.70 17.11
C VAL A 24 -42.33 -3.97 16.10
N LEU A 25 -42.56 -4.19 14.79
CA LEU A 25 -41.83 -3.51 13.72
C LEU A 25 -42.14 -1.99 13.69
N LEU A 26 -43.38 -1.61 13.92
CA LEU A 26 -43.81 -0.22 14.00
C LEU A 26 -43.28 0.48 15.28
N LEU A 27 -43.18 -0.25 16.40
CA LEU A 27 -42.57 0.27 17.63
C LEU A 27 -41.05 0.43 17.50
N VAL A 28 -40.36 -0.47 16.83
CA VAL A 28 -38.91 -0.37 16.56
C VAL A 28 -38.64 0.78 15.58
N LEU A 29 -39.45 0.95 14.54
CA LEU A 29 -39.34 2.08 13.61
C LEU A 29 -39.66 3.43 14.27
N ALA A 30 -40.56 3.47 15.27
CA ALA A 30 -40.84 4.68 16.01
C ALA A 30 -39.72 5.10 16.98
N VAL A 31 -38.90 4.14 17.45
CA VAL A 31 -37.74 4.42 18.31
C VAL A 31 -36.52 4.85 17.48
N ILE A 32 -36.39 4.38 16.23
CA ILE A 32 -35.28 4.73 15.33
C ILE A 32 -35.60 6.01 14.51
N GLY A 33 -36.84 6.37 14.40
CA GLY A 33 -37.35 7.44 13.54
C GLY A 33 -37.65 8.77 14.24
N VAL A 34 -36.97 9.12 15.36
CA VAL A 34 -37.05 10.47 15.90
C VAL A 34 -36.16 11.37 15.01
N PRO A 35 -36.71 12.16 14.08
CA PRO A 35 -35.90 13.05 13.28
C PRO A 35 -35.22 14.06 14.20
N ALA A 36 -33.96 14.37 13.95
CA ALA A 36 -33.17 15.37 14.71
C ALA A 36 -33.87 16.74 14.87
N GLY A 37 -34.93 16.99 14.10
CA GLY A 37 -35.80 18.15 14.22
C GLY A 37 -36.73 18.13 15.43
N VAL A 38 -37.09 16.95 15.97
CA VAL A 38 -38.02 16.90 17.14
C VAL A 38 -37.27 17.18 18.45
N LEU A 39 -35.98 16.84 18.53
CA LEU A 39 -35.14 17.25 19.67
C LEU A 39 -34.90 18.75 19.74
N ARG A 40 -34.94 19.47 18.61
CA ARG A 40 -34.88 20.95 18.60
C ARG A 40 -36.14 21.63 19.11
N ALA A 41 -37.29 21.00 18.97
CA ALA A 41 -38.58 21.56 19.46
C ALA A 41 -38.76 21.42 20.99
N ALA A 42 -38.10 20.46 21.61
CA ALA A 42 -38.19 20.26 23.07
C ALA A 42 -37.35 21.27 23.88
N CYS A 43 -36.54 22.08 23.23
CA CYS A 43 -35.68 23.10 23.87
C CYS A 43 -36.25 24.50 23.80
N ALA A 44 -37.46 24.70 23.29
CA ALA A 44 -38.08 26.03 23.25
C ALA A 44 -38.43 26.48 24.68
N GLY A 45 -37.54 27.21 25.33
CA GLY A 45 -37.79 27.85 26.61
C GLY A 45 -36.85 27.51 27.77
N LYS A 46 -35.87 26.65 27.59
CA LYS A 46 -34.77 26.46 28.55
C LYS A 46 -33.45 26.50 27.79
N SER A 47 -32.43 27.15 28.36
CA SER A 47 -31.09 27.13 27.83
C SER A 47 -30.65 25.68 27.65
N CYS A 48 -30.78 25.17 26.42
CA CYS A 48 -30.07 23.95 26.05
C CYS A 48 -28.60 24.23 26.27
N PRO A 49 -27.84 23.31 26.87
CA PRO A 49 -26.40 23.45 26.87
C PRO A 49 -25.99 23.65 25.39
N ALA A 50 -25.43 24.83 25.11
CA ALA A 50 -24.74 25.05 23.84
C ALA A 50 -23.70 23.93 23.75
N ASP A 51 -23.64 23.26 22.61
CA ASP A 51 -22.69 22.24 22.31
C ASP A 51 -22.77 20.94 23.17
N VAL A 52 -23.81 20.14 22.92
CA VAL A 52 -23.54 18.71 22.87
C VAL A 52 -22.69 18.52 21.61
N ALA A 53 -21.38 18.54 21.80
CA ALA A 53 -20.44 18.24 20.72
C ALA A 53 -20.92 16.92 20.08
N GLN A 54 -21.23 16.97 18.79
CA GLN A 54 -21.64 15.75 18.09
C GLN A 54 -20.53 14.72 18.32
N PRO A 55 -20.85 13.48 18.69
CA PRO A 55 -19.83 12.49 18.92
C PRO A 55 -18.98 12.41 17.64
N ARG A 56 -17.67 12.61 17.80
CA ARG A 56 -16.73 12.56 16.70
C ARG A 56 -16.81 11.16 16.07
N VAL A 57 -17.05 11.08 14.79
CA VAL A 57 -16.97 9.84 14.02
C VAL A 57 -15.56 9.81 13.41
N PRO A 58 -14.63 8.98 13.96
CA PRO A 58 -13.27 8.90 13.46
C PRO A 58 -13.25 8.55 11.98
N PHE A 59 -12.20 8.94 11.24
CA PHE A 59 -12.01 8.72 9.80
C PHE A 59 -12.94 9.56 8.89
N CYS A 60 -14.20 9.75 9.25
CA CYS A 60 -15.18 10.46 8.40
C CYS A 60 -14.82 11.91 8.08
N PRO A 61 -14.23 12.71 8.98
CA PRO A 61 -13.88 14.10 8.69
C PRO A 61 -12.70 14.27 7.72
N LEU A 62 -11.96 13.21 7.43
CA LEU A 62 -10.80 13.28 6.54
C LEU A 62 -11.22 13.59 5.09
N PRO A 63 -10.36 14.29 4.30
CA PRO A 63 -10.60 14.53 2.87
C PRO A 63 -10.86 13.24 2.09
N ALA A 64 -11.72 13.29 1.09
CA ALA A 64 -12.15 12.10 0.33
C ALA A 64 -10.97 11.36 -0.34
N GLU A 65 -10.02 12.10 -0.92
CA GLU A 65 -8.83 11.54 -1.54
C GLU A 65 -7.95 10.80 -0.52
N LEU A 66 -7.70 11.43 0.64
CA LEU A 66 -6.94 10.82 1.72
C LEU A 66 -7.61 9.54 2.24
N LYS A 67 -8.94 9.57 2.42
CA LYS A 67 -9.72 8.38 2.80
C LYS A 67 -9.58 7.25 1.78
N ALA A 68 -9.65 7.57 0.50
CA ALA A 68 -9.50 6.57 -0.57
C ALA A 68 -8.11 5.93 -0.55
N LYS A 69 -7.05 6.71 -0.39
CA LYS A 69 -5.67 6.21 -0.31
C LYS A 69 -5.42 5.39 0.96
N LEU A 70 -5.96 5.80 2.10
CA LEU A 70 -5.90 5.01 3.34
C LEU A 70 -6.65 3.68 3.21
N ALA A 71 -7.82 3.69 2.54
CA ALA A 71 -8.57 2.46 2.26
C ALA A 71 -7.81 1.53 1.31
N ALA A 72 -7.13 2.07 0.32
CA ALA A 72 -6.27 1.31 -0.59
C ALA A 72 -5.05 0.69 0.12
N GLY A 73 -4.55 1.33 1.17
CA GLY A 73 -3.42 0.87 1.98
C GLY A 73 -3.79 -0.10 3.11
N TYR A 74 -5.06 -0.20 3.46
CA TYR A 74 -5.52 -0.97 4.62
C TYR A 74 -6.02 -2.38 4.24
N ARG A 75 -5.57 -3.37 4.99
CA ARG A 75 -6.12 -4.72 4.98
C ARG A 75 -6.37 -5.22 6.40
N GLU A 76 -7.60 -5.62 6.67
CA GLU A 76 -7.98 -6.19 7.96
C GLU A 76 -7.15 -7.45 8.26
N GLY A 77 -6.72 -7.57 9.50
CA GLY A 77 -5.87 -8.67 9.96
C GLY A 77 -4.39 -8.58 9.55
N ARG A 78 -3.98 -7.54 8.80
CA ARG A 78 -2.60 -7.32 8.35
C ARG A 78 -2.06 -5.97 8.75
N SER A 79 -2.89 -4.93 8.62
CA SER A 79 -2.55 -3.54 8.92
C SER A 79 -2.55 -3.25 10.41
N PRO A 80 -1.99 -2.11 10.85
CA PRO A 80 -2.05 -1.66 12.23
C PRO A 80 -3.47 -1.59 12.79
N ASP A 81 -3.61 -1.88 14.10
CA ASP A 81 -4.89 -1.87 14.79
C ASP A 81 -5.44 -0.45 14.98
N VAL A 82 -4.53 0.51 15.20
CA VAL A 82 -4.85 1.93 15.28
C VAL A 82 -4.08 2.67 14.20
N MET A 83 -4.77 3.46 13.41
CA MET A 83 -4.19 4.34 12.40
C MET A 83 -4.32 5.80 12.85
N ALA A 84 -3.36 6.63 12.46
CA ALA A 84 -3.36 8.04 12.79
C ALA A 84 -2.87 8.89 11.62
N VAL A 85 -3.47 10.07 11.48
CA VAL A 85 -3.16 11.05 10.44
C VAL A 85 -2.70 12.34 11.14
N THR A 86 -1.53 12.84 10.75
CA THR A 86 -0.98 14.06 11.32
C THR A 86 -1.71 15.30 10.80
N GLY A 87 -1.73 16.33 11.63
CA GLY A 87 -2.14 17.67 11.24
C GLY A 87 -0.97 18.46 10.66
N ASN A 88 -0.60 19.55 11.34
CA ASN A 88 0.50 20.43 10.94
C ASN A 88 1.88 19.98 11.47
N HIS A 89 1.93 19.01 12.37
CA HIS A 89 3.18 18.50 12.94
C HIS A 89 3.58 17.17 12.27
N ALA A 90 4.85 17.07 11.89
CA ALA A 90 5.41 15.81 11.44
C ALA A 90 5.74 14.90 12.64
N VAL A 91 5.58 13.62 12.45
CA VAL A 91 6.12 12.59 13.35
C VAL A 91 7.36 11.98 12.69
N ALA A 92 8.43 11.85 13.46
CA ALA A 92 9.62 11.18 13.00
C ALA A 92 9.25 9.74 12.60
N ARG A 93 9.74 9.31 11.45
CA ARG A 93 9.44 7.98 10.93
C ARG A 93 10.33 6.92 11.57
N PRO A 94 9.84 5.69 11.73
CA PRO A 94 10.69 4.55 12.01
C PRO A 94 11.72 4.35 10.89
N THR A 95 12.86 3.77 11.21
CA THR A 95 13.91 3.49 10.22
C THR A 95 13.37 2.63 9.07
N GLY A 96 13.60 3.06 7.83
CA GLY A 96 13.16 2.34 6.63
C GLY A 96 11.70 2.53 6.23
N ALA A 97 10.88 3.17 7.06
CA ALA A 97 9.48 3.45 6.77
C ALA A 97 9.29 4.78 6.01
N GLY A 98 8.13 4.94 5.38
CA GLY A 98 7.71 6.19 4.76
C GLY A 98 7.25 7.26 5.78
N PRO A 99 6.84 8.44 5.33
CA PRO A 99 6.28 9.47 6.19
C PRO A 99 4.91 9.08 6.75
N TRP A 100 4.56 9.64 7.90
CA TRP A 100 3.20 9.52 8.42
C TRP A 100 2.21 10.22 7.50
N PRO A 101 1.01 9.65 7.28
CA PRO A 101 -0.03 10.32 6.51
C PRO A 101 -0.38 11.68 7.12
N SER A 102 -0.45 12.70 6.29
CA SER A 102 -0.82 14.06 6.69
C SER A 102 -1.98 14.57 5.84
N VAL A 103 -2.87 15.36 6.46
CA VAL A 103 -3.97 16.01 5.73
C VAL A 103 -3.44 17.01 4.70
N ALA A 104 -2.32 17.68 5.00
CA ALA A 104 -1.78 18.74 4.15
C ALA A 104 -0.98 18.24 2.94
N GLU A 105 -0.42 17.03 2.98
CA GLU A 105 0.65 16.60 2.06
C GLU A 105 0.35 15.29 1.31
N SER A 106 -0.86 14.72 1.44
CA SER A 106 -1.18 13.40 0.91
C SER A 106 -0.90 13.23 -0.59
N SER A 107 -1.23 14.22 -1.43
CA SER A 107 -0.99 14.17 -2.87
C SER A 107 0.46 14.43 -3.27
N THR A 108 1.22 15.11 -2.42
CA THR A 108 2.62 15.45 -2.70
C THR A 108 3.55 14.25 -2.46
N VAL A 109 3.31 13.51 -1.38
CA VAL A 109 4.14 12.36 -0.99
C VAL A 109 3.88 11.13 -1.86
N THR A 110 2.67 10.98 -2.42
CA THR A 110 2.30 9.86 -3.29
C THR A 110 2.69 10.06 -4.75
N ALA A 111 3.11 11.27 -5.16
CA ALA A 111 3.54 11.52 -6.52
C ALA A 111 4.93 10.92 -6.79
N VAL A 112 5.04 10.08 -7.84
CA VAL A 112 6.25 9.31 -8.17
C VAL A 112 6.64 9.38 -9.63
N PRO A 113 7.94 9.24 -9.96
CA PRO A 113 8.36 8.99 -11.33
C PRO A 113 8.02 7.56 -11.74
N ILE A 114 7.58 7.38 -12.98
CA ILE A 114 7.43 6.09 -13.67
C ILE A 114 7.98 6.26 -15.09
N ALA A 115 8.76 5.30 -15.56
CA ALA A 115 9.28 5.29 -16.92
C ALA A 115 9.38 3.86 -17.46
N PHE A 116 9.03 3.69 -18.74
CA PHE A 116 9.25 2.48 -19.54
C PHE A 116 10.03 2.83 -20.78
N PHE A 117 11.05 2.05 -21.14
CA PHE A 117 11.79 2.23 -22.38
C PHE A 117 12.55 0.96 -22.77
N GLY A 118 13.06 0.88 -24.02
CA GLY A 118 13.84 -0.23 -24.54
C GLY A 118 13.04 -1.17 -25.44
N ALA A 119 13.47 -2.39 -25.59
CA ALA A 119 12.84 -3.37 -26.46
C ALA A 119 11.40 -3.69 -26.03
N GLY A 120 10.49 -3.78 -26.96
CA GLY A 120 9.08 -4.03 -26.71
C GLY A 120 8.29 -2.79 -26.23
N ILE A 121 8.94 -1.65 -26.10
CA ILE A 121 8.31 -0.37 -25.67
C ILE A 121 8.20 0.58 -26.85
N GLU A 122 7.00 1.03 -27.17
CA GLU A 122 6.72 1.99 -28.23
C GLU A 122 7.45 3.32 -27.98
N PRO A 123 8.38 3.74 -28.87
CA PRO A 123 9.11 5.00 -28.72
C PRO A 123 8.19 6.20 -28.70
N GLY A 124 8.31 7.06 -27.70
CA GLY A 124 7.50 8.27 -27.56
C GLY A 124 6.05 8.03 -27.15
N ALA A 125 5.72 6.83 -26.67
CA ALA A 125 4.43 6.55 -26.07
C ALA A 125 4.15 7.49 -24.88
N LEU A 126 2.88 7.77 -24.64
CA LEU A 126 2.48 8.68 -23.57
C LEU A 126 2.12 7.90 -22.30
N LEU A 127 2.74 8.26 -21.20
CA LEU A 127 2.34 7.80 -19.88
C LEU A 127 1.47 8.88 -19.20
N PRO A 128 0.17 8.64 -19.01
CA PRO A 128 -0.74 9.62 -18.41
C PRO A 128 -0.29 10.05 -17.02
N ARG A 129 -0.53 11.30 -16.67
CA ARG A 129 -0.35 11.78 -15.29
C ARG A 129 -1.31 11.05 -14.37
N GLY A 130 -0.85 10.67 -13.18
CA GLY A 130 -1.66 9.90 -12.24
C GLY A 130 -1.71 8.40 -12.54
N THR A 131 -0.92 7.90 -13.52
CA THR A 131 -0.71 6.46 -13.70
C THR A 131 -0.23 5.87 -12.37
N GLY A 132 -0.93 4.87 -11.87
CA GLY A 132 -0.59 4.21 -10.62
C GLY A 132 0.61 3.26 -10.76
N LEU A 133 1.32 3.01 -9.67
CA LEU A 133 2.38 1.98 -9.64
C LEU A 133 1.82 0.57 -9.89
N ASP A 134 0.57 0.34 -9.56
CA ASP A 134 -0.17 -0.88 -9.87
C ASP A 134 -0.33 -1.16 -11.37
N ALA A 135 -0.13 -0.16 -12.23
CA ALA A 135 -0.12 -0.33 -13.69
C ALA A 135 1.17 -0.95 -14.23
N ILE A 136 2.27 -1.01 -13.45
CA ILE A 136 3.58 -1.46 -13.95
C ILE A 136 3.54 -2.95 -14.33
N ALA A 137 3.17 -3.83 -13.40
CA ALA A 137 3.12 -5.26 -13.67
C ALA A 137 2.16 -5.65 -14.83
N PRO A 138 0.94 -5.13 -14.94
CA PRO A 138 0.10 -5.44 -16.09
C PRO A 138 0.64 -4.87 -17.41
N THR A 139 1.29 -3.69 -17.42
CA THR A 139 1.93 -3.14 -18.60
C THR A 139 3.10 -4.02 -19.07
N LEU A 140 3.97 -4.45 -18.15
CA LEU A 140 5.06 -5.36 -18.46
C LEU A 140 4.55 -6.74 -18.92
N SER A 141 3.42 -7.21 -18.40
CA SER A 141 2.77 -8.44 -18.89
C SER A 141 2.37 -8.33 -20.36
N GLU A 142 1.85 -7.19 -20.82
CA GLU A 142 1.56 -6.93 -22.25
C GLU A 142 2.85 -6.88 -23.07
N VAL A 143 3.90 -6.21 -22.60
CA VAL A 143 5.23 -6.15 -23.25
C VAL A 143 5.83 -7.54 -23.38
N LEU A 144 5.70 -8.38 -22.35
CA LEU A 144 6.15 -9.79 -22.36
C LEU A 144 5.25 -10.71 -23.19
N GLY A 145 4.10 -10.22 -23.64
CA GLY A 145 3.17 -10.95 -24.50
C GLY A 145 2.51 -12.15 -23.84
N PHE A 146 2.24 -12.10 -22.53
CA PHE A 146 1.48 -13.14 -21.86
C PHE A 146 0.35 -12.55 -21.01
N ARG A 147 -0.70 -13.35 -20.80
CA ARG A 147 -1.84 -12.93 -19.98
C ARG A 147 -1.71 -13.47 -18.57
N ARG A 148 -1.68 -12.58 -17.60
CA ARG A 148 -1.69 -12.94 -16.18
C ARG A 148 -3.00 -13.59 -15.74
N PRO A 149 -2.99 -14.57 -14.83
CA PRO A 149 -4.21 -15.16 -14.28
C PRO A 149 -4.94 -14.14 -13.40
N HIS A 150 -6.25 -14.30 -13.29
CA HIS A 150 -7.12 -13.54 -12.37
C HIS A 150 -6.89 -12.01 -12.39
N PRO A 151 -7.00 -11.33 -13.55
CA PRO A 151 -6.76 -9.89 -13.64
C PRO A 151 -7.70 -9.09 -12.72
N ASP A 152 -8.93 -9.56 -12.48
CA ASP A 152 -9.95 -8.86 -11.69
C ASP A 152 -9.63 -8.73 -10.18
N VAL A 153 -8.63 -9.46 -9.67
CA VAL A 153 -8.22 -9.33 -8.25
C VAL A 153 -7.24 -8.18 -8.02
N ARG A 154 -6.82 -7.49 -9.10
CA ARG A 154 -5.87 -6.39 -9.09
C ARG A 154 -6.54 -5.08 -9.51
N ALA A 155 -6.14 -3.97 -8.91
CA ALA A 155 -6.62 -2.64 -9.31
C ALA A 155 -5.94 -2.16 -10.60
N GLY A 156 -4.67 -2.53 -10.80
CA GLY A 156 -3.87 -2.08 -11.91
C GLY A 156 -4.32 -2.65 -13.25
N THR A 157 -4.28 -1.80 -14.26
CA THR A 157 -4.50 -2.14 -15.65
C THR A 157 -3.31 -1.70 -16.49
N ALA A 158 -3.01 -2.43 -17.56
CA ALA A 158 -1.96 -2.05 -18.47
C ALA A 158 -2.23 -0.67 -19.10
N VAL A 159 -1.16 0.12 -19.28
CA VAL A 159 -1.26 1.39 -19.98
C VAL A 159 -1.27 1.13 -21.49
N ALA A 160 -2.37 1.48 -22.12
CA ALA A 160 -2.56 1.23 -23.55
C ALA A 160 -1.50 1.96 -24.42
N GLY A 161 -1.00 1.29 -25.43
CA GLY A 161 -0.07 1.85 -26.41
C GLY A 161 1.39 1.93 -25.90
N ILE A 162 1.73 1.25 -24.82
CA ILE A 162 3.13 1.10 -24.37
C ILE A 162 3.84 -0.02 -25.08
N SER A 163 3.19 -1.16 -25.31
CA SER A 163 3.80 -2.28 -26.03
C SER A 163 3.79 -2.03 -27.56
N ASP A 164 4.93 -2.24 -28.22
CA ASP A 164 5.04 -2.25 -29.70
C ASP A 164 4.80 -3.65 -30.29
N GLY A 165 4.62 -4.68 -29.43
CA GLY A 165 4.42 -6.08 -29.82
C GLY A 165 5.70 -6.89 -29.96
N GLU A 166 6.89 -6.29 -29.85
CA GLU A 166 8.15 -6.99 -29.79
C GLU A 166 8.38 -7.53 -28.37
N ARG A 167 8.86 -8.77 -28.26
CA ARG A 167 9.11 -9.38 -26.93
C ARG A 167 10.57 -9.19 -26.54
N PRO A 168 10.86 -8.51 -25.39
CA PRO A 168 12.22 -8.43 -24.88
C PRO A 168 12.70 -9.80 -24.35
N ARG A 169 14.01 -10.01 -24.36
CA ARG A 169 14.65 -11.16 -23.71
C ARG A 169 14.87 -10.94 -22.22
N LEU A 170 14.96 -9.69 -21.81
CA LEU A 170 15.17 -9.31 -20.42
C LEU A 170 14.28 -8.11 -20.06
N VAL A 171 13.63 -8.20 -18.92
CA VAL A 171 13.02 -7.03 -18.24
C VAL A 171 13.93 -6.63 -17.08
N LEU A 172 14.38 -5.39 -17.06
CA LEU A 172 15.06 -4.78 -15.92
C LEU A 172 14.09 -3.85 -15.21
N GLU A 173 13.69 -4.22 -13.99
CA GLU A 173 12.92 -3.36 -13.11
C GLU A 173 13.84 -2.63 -12.12
N VAL A 174 13.82 -1.29 -12.08
CA VAL A 174 14.62 -0.51 -11.15
C VAL A 174 13.70 0.32 -10.25
N ALA A 175 13.70 0.04 -8.97
CA ALA A 175 12.95 0.80 -7.98
C ALA A 175 13.87 1.74 -7.19
N TRP A 176 13.50 3.01 -7.08
CA TRP A 176 14.19 4.03 -6.28
C TRP A 176 13.48 4.17 -4.94
N LYS A 177 14.05 3.57 -3.90
CA LYS A 177 13.46 3.54 -2.56
C LYS A 177 13.47 4.93 -1.92
N GLY A 178 12.30 5.38 -1.44
CA GLY A 178 12.15 6.67 -0.79
C GLY A 178 12.21 7.88 -1.73
N VAL A 179 12.02 7.69 -3.03
CA VAL A 179 12.02 8.78 -4.00
C VAL A 179 10.65 9.00 -4.62
N GLY A 180 10.20 10.22 -4.54
CA GLY A 180 9.02 10.73 -5.22
C GLY A 180 9.36 11.96 -6.07
N THR A 181 8.33 12.57 -6.63
CA THR A 181 8.47 13.78 -7.47
C THR A 181 9.10 14.94 -6.71
N THR A 182 8.85 15.02 -5.40
CA THR A 182 9.41 16.08 -4.55
C THR A 182 10.93 15.99 -4.46
N GLU A 183 11.49 14.78 -4.28
CA GLU A 183 12.93 14.55 -4.23
C GLU A 183 13.60 14.90 -5.56
N LEU A 184 12.96 14.57 -6.69
CA LEU A 184 13.45 14.96 -8.01
C LEU A 184 13.45 16.48 -8.19
N ARG A 185 12.42 17.18 -7.74
CA ARG A 185 12.34 18.65 -7.80
C ARG A 185 13.38 19.34 -6.93
N ARG A 186 13.66 18.79 -5.73
CA ARG A 186 14.71 19.30 -4.83
C ARG A 186 16.11 19.08 -5.37
N ASN A 187 16.28 18.05 -6.22
CA ASN A 187 17.58 17.64 -6.76
C ASN A 187 17.62 17.71 -8.31
N PRO A 188 17.26 18.83 -8.96
CA PRO A 188 17.01 18.87 -10.41
C PRO A 188 18.22 18.56 -11.28
N ARG A 189 19.44 18.63 -10.72
CA ARG A 189 20.69 18.33 -11.43
C ARG A 189 21.18 16.90 -11.22
N ASN A 190 20.57 16.14 -10.30
CA ASN A 190 21.10 14.87 -9.82
C ASN A 190 20.40 13.65 -10.43
N TRP A 191 19.57 13.81 -11.46
CA TRP A 191 18.85 12.74 -12.16
C TRP A 191 18.82 12.92 -13.67
N SER A 192 19.98 13.29 -14.22
CA SER A 192 20.14 13.54 -15.66
C SER A 192 20.02 12.26 -16.49
N SER A 193 20.49 11.13 -15.97
CA SER A 193 20.39 9.83 -16.64
C SER A 193 18.93 9.40 -16.72
N LEU A 194 18.20 9.41 -15.61
CA LEU A 194 16.76 9.11 -15.60
C LEU A 194 16.00 10.02 -16.58
N ARG A 195 16.27 11.32 -16.60
CA ARG A 195 15.63 12.25 -17.53
C ARG A 195 15.87 11.85 -18.99
N SER A 196 17.11 11.54 -19.34
CA SER A 196 17.44 11.08 -20.70
C SER A 196 16.75 9.78 -21.07
N LEU A 197 16.57 8.86 -20.11
CA LEU A 197 15.82 7.63 -20.31
C LEU A 197 14.32 7.91 -20.51
N MET A 198 13.75 8.81 -19.72
CA MET A 198 12.36 9.25 -19.85
C MET A 198 12.04 9.89 -21.19
N GLU A 199 12.99 10.61 -21.78
CA GLU A 199 12.84 11.23 -23.11
C GLU A 199 12.80 10.21 -24.26
N ARG A 200 13.26 8.98 -24.04
CA ARG A 200 13.35 7.91 -25.07
C ARG A 200 12.19 6.91 -24.99
N GLY A 201 11.38 6.96 -23.97
CA GLY A 201 10.29 6.01 -23.76
C GLY A 201 8.99 6.69 -23.31
N ALA A 202 8.15 5.93 -22.65
CA ALA A 202 6.92 6.42 -22.04
C ALA A 202 7.18 6.75 -20.57
N ALA A 203 6.99 8.01 -20.17
CA ALA A 203 7.34 8.40 -18.81
C ALA A 203 6.46 9.52 -18.23
N THR A 204 6.40 9.55 -16.90
CA THR A 204 5.81 10.65 -16.12
C THR A 204 6.57 10.85 -14.83
N VAL A 205 6.70 12.09 -14.37
CA VAL A 205 7.13 12.42 -12.99
C VAL A 205 5.94 12.60 -12.06
N ALA A 206 4.73 12.39 -12.53
CA ALA A 206 3.48 12.60 -11.81
C ALA A 206 2.60 11.34 -11.82
N GLY A 207 3.23 10.16 -11.65
CA GLY A 207 2.54 8.92 -11.28
C GLY A 207 2.04 8.98 -9.84
N ASP A 208 1.35 7.94 -9.40
CA ASP A 208 0.78 7.85 -8.05
C ASP A 208 1.09 6.47 -7.42
N THR A 209 1.48 6.45 -6.16
CA THR A 209 1.61 5.19 -5.39
C THR A 209 0.28 4.48 -5.17
N GLY A 210 -0.83 5.21 -5.25
CA GLY A 210 -2.19 4.71 -5.12
C GLY A 210 -2.67 4.47 -3.68
N SER A 211 -1.78 4.43 -2.69
CA SER A 211 -2.13 4.08 -1.31
C SER A 211 -1.35 4.87 -0.26
N LEU A 212 -1.89 4.89 0.96
CA LEU A 212 -1.29 5.41 2.19
C LEU A 212 -1.62 4.45 3.35
N PRO A 213 -0.79 4.34 4.40
CA PRO A 213 0.51 5.03 4.59
C PRO A 213 1.53 4.63 3.53
N LEU A 214 2.51 5.51 3.26
CA LEU A 214 3.63 5.16 2.39
C LEU A 214 4.58 4.23 3.13
N ASP A 215 4.81 3.07 2.54
CA ASP A 215 5.83 2.13 2.98
C ASP A 215 6.48 1.50 1.75
N PRO A 216 7.82 1.56 1.62
CA PRO A 216 8.51 1.02 0.45
C PRO A 216 8.21 -0.45 0.17
N THR A 217 8.09 -1.29 1.21
CA THR A 217 7.78 -2.71 1.08
C THR A 217 6.39 -2.93 0.47
N ALA A 218 5.39 -2.19 0.96
CA ALA A 218 4.04 -2.24 0.40
C ALA A 218 4.02 -1.73 -1.05
N THR A 219 4.75 -0.65 -1.33
CA THR A 219 4.84 -0.06 -2.67
C THR A 219 5.55 -0.98 -3.67
N LEU A 220 6.66 -1.63 -3.27
CA LEU A 220 7.37 -2.62 -4.09
C LEU A 220 6.46 -3.81 -4.39
N THR A 221 5.67 -4.26 -3.42
CA THR A 221 4.69 -5.33 -3.64
C THR A 221 3.57 -4.87 -4.59
N THR A 222 3.18 -3.60 -4.56
CA THR A 222 2.25 -3.03 -5.55
C THR A 222 2.84 -3.06 -6.95
N ILE A 223 4.11 -2.66 -7.13
CA ILE A 223 4.83 -2.74 -8.42
C ILE A 223 4.84 -4.18 -8.93
N GLY A 224 5.25 -5.15 -8.11
CA GLY A 224 5.36 -6.55 -8.50
C GLY A 224 4.03 -7.22 -8.77
N THR A 225 2.99 -6.93 -7.98
CA THR A 225 1.69 -7.61 -8.12
C THR A 225 0.74 -6.93 -9.10
N GLY A 226 0.81 -5.62 -9.26
CA GLY A 226 -0.22 -4.81 -9.94
C GLY A 226 -1.47 -4.62 -9.09
N GLY A 227 -1.43 -4.92 -7.80
CA GLY A 227 -2.50 -4.70 -6.84
C GLY A 227 -2.09 -3.71 -5.75
N LEU A 228 -3.07 -3.11 -5.08
CA LEU A 228 -2.85 -2.22 -3.95
C LEU A 228 -2.69 -3.00 -2.62
N PRO A 229 -2.14 -2.43 -1.55
CA PRO A 229 -1.95 -3.13 -0.27
C PRO A 229 -3.21 -3.78 0.30
N SER A 230 -4.38 -3.18 0.13
CA SER A 230 -5.68 -3.80 0.46
C SER A 230 -5.96 -5.10 -0.29
N GLN A 231 -5.35 -5.28 -1.46
CA GLN A 231 -5.54 -6.45 -2.32
C GLN A 231 -4.45 -7.50 -2.10
N HIS A 232 -3.17 -7.10 -2.13
CA HIS A 232 -2.08 -8.07 -1.96
C HIS A 232 -1.77 -8.41 -0.49
N GLY A 233 -2.19 -7.61 0.47
CA GLY A 233 -2.09 -7.92 1.90
C GLY A 233 -0.73 -7.65 2.57
N ILE A 234 0.25 -7.13 1.85
CA ILE A 234 1.53 -6.66 2.39
C ILE A 234 1.40 -5.14 2.57
N THR A 235 1.04 -4.72 3.76
CA THR A 235 0.65 -3.33 4.04
C THR A 235 1.80 -2.46 4.55
N GLY A 236 2.99 -3.03 4.71
CA GLY A 236 4.21 -2.34 5.13
C GLY A 236 5.33 -3.33 5.41
N ALA A 237 6.47 -2.82 5.86
CA ALA A 237 7.62 -3.63 6.30
C ALA A 237 7.28 -4.51 7.50
N LEU A 238 6.32 -4.09 8.32
CA LEU A 238 5.73 -4.90 9.39
C LEU A 238 4.27 -5.22 9.06
N VAL A 239 3.87 -6.45 9.25
CA VAL A 239 2.51 -6.95 9.03
C VAL A 239 2.09 -7.88 10.15
N ARG A 240 0.80 -7.91 10.46
CA ARG A 240 0.25 -8.89 11.40
C ARG A 240 0.09 -10.25 10.70
N ASN A 241 0.55 -11.31 11.35
CA ASN A 241 0.35 -12.67 10.85
C ASN A 241 -0.94 -13.30 11.41
N ASP A 242 -1.27 -14.48 10.93
CA ASP A 242 -2.50 -15.20 11.31
C ASP A 242 -2.52 -15.63 12.80
N ASP A 243 -1.35 -15.69 13.47
CA ASP A 243 -1.24 -15.91 14.90
C ASP A 243 -1.43 -14.63 15.75
N GLY A 244 -1.70 -13.50 15.10
CA GLY A 244 -1.88 -12.19 15.74
C GLY A 244 -0.57 -11.49 16.12
N ARG A 245 0.59 -12.01 15.72
CA ARG A 245 1.90 -11.41 15.97
C ARG A 245 2.30 -10.46 14.85
N VAL A 246 3.13 -9.50 15.18
CA VAL A 246 3.78 -8.64 14.18
C VAL A 246 5.02 -9.35 13.65
N ALA A 247 5.19 -9.36 12.34
CA ALA A 247 6.31 -9.99 11.65
C ALA A 247 6.83 -9.06 10.54
N THR A 248 8.12 -9.16 10.24
CA THR A 248 8.70 -8.49 9.07
C THR A 248 8.13 -9.12 7.81
N ALA A 249 7.59 -8.31 6.91
CA ALA A 249 7.04 -8.75 5.64
C ALA A 249 8.08 -9.58 4.85
N TRP A 250 7.63 -10.64 4.20
CA TRP A 250 8.43 -11.60 3.45
C TRP A 250 9.41 -12.43 4.29
N GLY A 251 9.61 -12.09 5.56
CA GLY A 251 10.47 -12.80 6.49
C GLY A 251 9.81 -14.05 7.10
N PRO A 252 10.54 -14.79 7.95
CA PRO A 252 10.02 -15.98 8.61
C PRO A 252 8.77 -15.68 9.46
N GLY A 253 7.70 -16.45 9.23
CA GLY A 253 6.44 -16.30 9.96
C GLY A 253 5.56 -15.14 9.50
N ALA A 254 5.99 -14.39 8.47
CA ALA A 254 5.14 -13.42 7.82
C ALA A 254 4.07 -14.09 6.97
N PRO A 255 2.90 -13.47 6.83
CA PRO A 255 1.90 -13.93 5.88
C PRO A 255 2.37 -13.64 4.45
N PHE A 256 2.05 -14.55 3.54
CA PHE A 256 2.29 -14.34 2.11
C PHE A 256 1.38 -13.25 1.51
N SER A 257 1.82 -12.67 0.39
CA SER A 257 0.92 -11.94 -0.48
C SER A 257 -0.28 -12.82 -0.87
N VAL A 258 -1.47 -12.23 -0.94
CA VAL A 258 -2.68 -12.99 -1.34
C VAL A 258 -2.95 -12.95 -2.85
N ILE A 259 -2.08 -12.29 -3.60
CA ILE A 259 -2.04 -12.31 -5.07
C ILE A 259 -0.59 -12.46 -5.54
N SER A 260 -0.39 -13.13 -6.68
CA SER A 260 0.92 -13.38 -7.28
C SER A 260 1.55 -12.10 -7.84
N THR A 261 2.88 -12.08 -7.93
CA THR A 261 3.64 -11.05 -8.63
C THR A 261 3.71 -11.33 -10.13
N LEU A 262 4.22 -10.37 -10.91
CA LEU A 262 4.49 -10.57 -12.34
C LEU A 262 5.53 -11.66 -12.58
N PRO A 263 6.68 -11.68 -11.88
CA PRO A 263 7.63 -12.79 -12.00
C PRO A 263 7.05 -14.16 -11.67
N ASP A 264 6.30 -14.31 -10.56
CA ASP A 264 5.60 -15.55 -10.22
C ASP A 264 4.71 -16.03 -11.39
N ASP A 265 3.90 -15.12 -11.96
CA ASP A 265 2.98 -15.46 -13.05
C ASP A 265 3.72 -15.81 -14.35
N LEU A 266 4.83 -15.10 -14.66
CA LEU A 266 5.65 -15.37 -15.84
C LEU A 266 6.29 -16.75 -15.74
N ASP A 267 6.89 -17.04 -14.59
CA ASP A 267 7.55 -18.33 -14.34
C ASP A 267 6.57 -19.48 -14.45
N GLN A 268 5.40 -19.37 -13.85
CA GLN A 268 4.31 -20.35 -14.00
C GLN A 268 3.86 -20.49 -15.46
N ALA A 269 3.67 -19.39 -16.20
CA ALA A 269 3.19 -19.41 -17.58
C ALA A 269 4.19 -20.05 -18.54
N MET A 270 5.49 -19.98 -18.24
CA MET A 270 6.57 -20.51 -19.07
C MET A 270 7.22 -21.78 -18.52
N ALA A 271 6.53 -22.48 -17.62
CA ALA A 271 6.97 -23.76 -17.05
C ALA A 271 8.34 -23.67 -16.37
N GLN A 272 8.55 -22.63 -15.58
CA GLN A 272 9.76 -22.39 -14.77
C GLN A 272 11.06 -22.31 -15.58
N ARG A 273 10.96 -21.77 -16.79
CA ARG A 273 12.13 -21.55 -17.65
C ARG A 273 12.75 -20.16 -17.50
N PRO A 274 11.96 -19.08 -17.24
CA PRO A 274 12.51 -17.77 -16.97
C PRO A 274 13.50 -17.78 -15.81
N LEU A 275 14.51 -16.93 -15.88
CA LEU A 275 15.37 -16.61 -14.75
C LEU A 275 14.81 -15.37 -14.07
N ILE A 276 14.60 -15.47 -12.77
CA ILE A 276 14.12 -14.34 -11.96
C ILE A 276 15.24 -13.92 -11.02
N GLY A 277 15.55 -12.62 -10.99
CA GLY A 277 16.62 -12.08 -10.15
C GLY A 277 16.16 -10.88 -9.32
N LEU A 278 16.70 -10.77 -8.11
CA LEU A 278 16.50 -9.63 -7.21
C LEU A 278 17.83 -9.18 -6.62
N VAL A 279 18.07 -7.88 -6.69
CA VAL A 279 19.10 -7.20 -5.88
C VAL A 279 18.38 -6.16 -5.02
N ALA A 280 18.46 -6.30 -3.70
CA ALA A 280 17.83 -5.39 -2.75
C ALA A 280 18.70 -5.20 -1.51
N SER A 281 18.40 -4.20 -0.70
CA SER A 281 19.08 -3.94 0.57
C SER A 281 18.43 -4.65 1.77
N ASP A 282 17.19 -5.09 1.62
CA ASP A 282 16.38 -5.68 2.68
C ASP A 282 15.52 -6.83 2.10
N GLU A 283 15.35 -7.90 2.89
CA GLU A 283 14.46 -9.01 2.53
C GLU A 283 12.99 -8.55 2.39
N ALA A 284 12.59 -7.53 3.13
CA ALA A 284 11.27 -6.92 3.02
C ALA A 284 10.99 -6.29 1.63
N ASP A 285 12.03 -6.03 0.84
CA ASP A 285 11.90 -5.49 -0.53
C ASP A 285 11.54 -6.57 -1.57
N ARG A 286 11.49 -7.85 -1.18
CA ARG A 286 11.19 -9.00 -2.03
C ARG A 286 9.86 -8.89 -2.80
N GLY A 287 8.94 -8.05 -2.33
CA GLY A 287 7.60 -7.91 -2.91
C GLY A 287 7.56 -7.54 -4.40
N ILE A 288 8.63 -7.00 -4.95
CA ILE A 288 8.73 -6.69 -6.38
C ILE A 288 8.83 -7.95 -7.25
N VAL A 289 9.43 -9.05 -6.73
CA VAL A 289 9.56 -10.32 -7.45
C VAL A 289 8.73 -11.46 -6.87
N GLY A 290 8.38 -11.44 -5.59
CA GLY A 290 7.65 -12.52 -4.93
C GLY A 290 8.50 -13.77 -4.71
N GLY A 291 8.22 -14.84 -5.48
CA GLY A 291 9.02 -16.08 -5.50
C GLY A 291 8.53 -17.19 -4.59
N ASN A 292 7.28 -17.14 -4.10
CA ASN A 292 6.73 -18.17 -3.22
C ASN A 292 5.22 -18.42 -3.41
N TRP A 293 4.62 -17.88 -4.47
CA TRP A 293 3.19 -18.03 -4.73
C TRP A 293 2.84 -19.43 -5.29
N TYR A 294 3.59 -19.88 -6.29
CA TYR A 294 3.39 -21.21 -6.88
C TYR A 294 4.34 -22.23 -6.25
N VAL A 295 3.85 -23.45 -6.09
CA VAL A 295 4.68 -24.58 -5.62
C VAL A 295 5.52 -25.09 -6.77
N GLY A 296 6.83 -25.01 -6.66
CA GLY A 296 7.77 -25.45 -7.68
C GLY A 296 9.21 -25.11 -7.32
N HIS A 297 10.13 -25.42 -8.22
CA HIS A 297 11.53 -25.06 -8.09
C HIS A 297 11.76 -23.73 -8.81
N ASP A 298 11.68 -22.64 -8.07
CA ASP A 298 12.09 -21.34 -8.56
C ASP A 298 13.60 -21.29 -8.79
N ARG A 299 14.00 -20.68 -9.89
CA ARG A 299 15.40 -20.35 -10.19
C ARG A 299 15.72 -18.92 -9.76
N ASP A 300 15.15 -18.48 -8.63
CA ASP A 300 15.34 -17.13 -8.15
C ASP A 300 16.76 -16.91 -7.67
N ALA A 301 17.44 -15.93 -8.26
CA ALA A 301 18.72 -15.42 -7.80
C ALA A 301 18.52 -14.17 -6.93
N MET A 302 18.68 -14.30 -5.64
CA MET A 302 18.51 -13.17 -4.72
C MET A 302 19.82 -12.78 -4.06
N VAL A 303 20.21 -11.51 -4.19
CA VAL A 303 21.41 -10.96 -3.56
C VAL A 303 21.03 -9.74 -2.71
N MET A 304 21.32 -9.81 -1.41
CA MET A 304 21.20 -8.67 -0.52
C MET A 304 22.45 -7.79 -0.66
N ALA A 305 22.29 -6.63 -1.28
CA ALA A 305 23.37 -5.68 -1.52
C ALA A 305 22.93 -4.25 -1.30
N THR A 306 23.73 -3.48 -0.60
CA THR A 306 23.46 -2.08 -0.30
C THR A 306 24.41 -1.14 -1.05
N GLY A 307 23.94 0.06 -1.33
CA GLY A 307 24.77 1.14 -1.80
C GLY A 307 25.60 0.78 -3.04
N GLY A 308 26.92 0.91 -2.98
CA GLY A 308 27.83 0.67 -4.10
C GLY A 308 27.90 -0.77 -4.59
N PHE A 309 27.38 -1.74 -3.85
CA PHE A 309 27.43 -3.16 -4.22
C PHE A 309 26.24 -3.62 -5.09
N ALA A 310 25.19 -2.79 -5.24
CA ALA A 310 24.02 -3.19 -6.01
C ALA A 310 24.33 -3.46 -7.50
N VAL A 311 25.18 -2.64 -8.14
CA VAL A 311 25.56 -2.83 -9.55
C VAL A 311 26.42 -4.08 -9.73
N PRO A 312 27.51 -4.30 -8.98
CA PRO A 312 28.27 -5.55 -9.05
C PRO A 312 27.45 -6.80 -8.80
N ALA A 313 26.49 -6.78 -7.86
CA ALA A 313 25.60 -7.89 -7.59
C ALA A 313 24.68 -8.18 -8.80
N ALA A 314 24.12 -7.15 -9.42
CA ALA A 314 23.29 -7.29 -10.62
C ALA A 314 24.13 -7.84 -11.81
N GLU A 315 25.37 -7.36 -12.01
CA GLU A 315 26.27 -7.88 -13.03
C GLU A 315 26.60 -9.37 -12.82
N GLN A 316 26.74 -9.80 -11.57
CA GLN A 316 26.94 -11.20 -11.23
C GLN A 316 25.71 -12.03 -11.61
N ILE A 317 24.50 -11.61 -11.27
CA ILE A 317 23.23 -12.28 -11.64
C ILE A 317 23.11 -12.34 -13.18
N LEU A 318 23.33 -11.23 -13.88
CA LEU A 318 23.27 -11.19 -15.34
C LEU A 318 24.25 -12.17 -16.00
N ALA A 319 25.40 -12.40 -15.39
CA ALA A 319 26.40 -13.37 -15.89
C ALA A 319 25.91 -14.83 -15.82
N GLU A 320 24.89 -15.16 -15.04
CA GLU A 320 24.30 -16.50 -14.92
C GLU A 320 23.44 -16.89 -16.14
N GLY A 321 23.23 -15.98 -17.07
CA GLY A 321 22.58 -16.28 -18.34
C GLY A 321 21.35 -15.46 -18.67
N PHE A 322 21.01 -14.49 -17.87
CA PHE A 322 19.86 -13.61 -18.08
C PHE A 322 19.90 -12.94 -19.47
N GLY A 323 18.77 -13.01 -20.18
CA GLY A 323 18.57 -12.41 -21.50
C GLY A 323 19.33 -13.07 -22.66
N ARG A 324 19.91 -14.27 -22.48
CA ARG A 324 20.73 -14.94 -23.52
C ARG A 324 19.91 -15.71 -24.51
N ASP A 325 18.74 -16.16 -24.16
CA ASP A 325 17.86 -16.94 -25.05
C ASP A 325 16.54 -16.19 -25.33
N ASP A 326 15.59 -16.87 -25.96
CA ASP A 326 14.30 -16.29 -26.34
C ASP A 326 13.23 -16.45 -25.23
N VAL A 327 13.59 -16.99 -24.05
CA VAL A 327 12.76 -17.02 -22.88
C VAL A 327 13.00 -15.71 -22.11
N PRO A 328 11.99 -14.89 -21.90
CA PRO A 328 12.19 -13.62 -21.23
C PRO A 328 12.48 -13.83 -19.74
N ASP A 329 13.50 -13.14 -19.26
CA ASP A 329 13.92 -13.13 -17.86
C ASP A 329 13.53 -11.81 -17.19
N ILE A 330 13.48 -11.79 -15.86
CA ILE A 330 13.24 -10.56 -15.10
C ILE A 330 14.33 -10.37 -14.04
N LEU A 331 14.97 -9.19 -14.05
CA LEU A 331 15.87 -8.75 -13.01
C LEU A 331 15.30 -7.49 -12.36
N ALA A 332 14.97 -7.56 -11.07
CA ALA A 332 14.60 -6.39 -10.28
C ALA A 332 15.77 -5.90 -9.42
N VAL A 333 15.97 -4.59 -9.37
CA VAL A 333 17.00 -3.96 -8.56
C VAL A 333 16.38 -2.82 -7.75
N VAL A 334 16.40 -2.96 -6.43
CA VAL A 334 15.94 -1.93 -5.50
C VAL A 334 17.13 -1.09 -5.06
N LEU A 335 17.16 0.16 -5.46
CA LEU A 335 18.22 1.10 -5.14
C LEU A 335 17.83 1.99 -3.95
N ASP A 336 18.77 2.21 -3.07
CA ASP A 336 18.68 3.14 -1.95
C ASP A 336 19.77 4.21 -2.01
N GLY A 337 19.60 5.27 -1.21
CA GLY A 337 20.57 6.35 -1.07
C GLY A 337 20.14 7.67 -1.69
N SER A 338 21.12 8.52 -2.07
CA SER A 338 20.81 9.81 -2.68
C SER A 338 20.33 9.68 -4.12
N VAL A 339 19.47 10.61 -4.58
CA VAL A 339 18.99 10.68 -5.96
C VAL A 339 20.13 10.56 -6.97
N GLY A 340 21.22 11.31 -6.77
CA GLY A 340 22.36 11.27 -7.70
C GLY A 340 23.11 9.94 -7.70
N SER A 341 23.15 9.22 -6.59
CA SER A 341 23.76 7.90 -6.54
C SER A 341 22.89 6.85 -7.24
N MET A 342 21.58 6.92 -7.07
CA MET A 342 20.62 6.04 -7.74
C MET A 342 20.58 6.30 -9.25
N ASP A 343 20.63 7.56 -9.69
CA ASP A 343 20.68 7.94 -11.09
C ASP A 343 21.90 7.33 -11.81
N ARG A 344 23.08 7.47 -11.22
CA ARG A 344 24.31 6.88 -11.78
C ARG A 344 24.22 5.36 -11.85
N ARG A 345 23.79 4.70 -10.76
CA ARG A 345 23.66 3.24 -10.72
C ARG A 345 22.62 2.74 -11.72
N THR A 346 21.51 3.45 -11.90
CA THR A 346 20.50 3.13 -12.91
C THR A 346 21.11 3.15 -14.31
N HIS A 347 21.95 4.14 -14.64
CA HIS A 347 22.67 4.18 -15.90
C HIS A 347 23.60 2.98 -16.08
N GLU A 348 24.35 2.62 -15.04
CA GLU A 348 25.27 1.45 -15.04
C GLU A 348 24.50 0.13 -15.21
N LEU A 349 23.37 -0.04 -14.50
CA LEU A 349 22.49 -1.22 -14.58
C LEU A 349 21.88 -1.37 -15.98
N VAL A 350 21.36 -0.29 -16.55
CA VAL A 350 20.80 -0.32 -17.91
C VAL A 350 21.86 -0.74 -18.92
N ALA A 351 23.07 -0.21 -18.84
CA ALA A 351 24.16 -0.58 -19.71
C ALA A 351 24.62 -2.03 -19.52
N ALA A 352 24.58 -2.57 -18.30
CA ALA A 352 24.91 -3.96 -18.01
C ALA A 352 23.83 -4.91 -18.57
N ALA A 353 22.56 -4.62 -18.36
CA ALA A 353 21.43 -5.38 -18.86
C ALA A 353 21.39 -5.38 -20.40
N ASP A 354 21.63 -4.23 -21.03
CA ASP A 354 21.69 -4.09 -22.49
C ASP A 354 22.79 -4.98 -23.11
N ARG A 355 23.98 -5.01 -22.48
CA ARG A 355 25.06 -5.92 -22.92
C ARG A 355 24.70 -7.38 -22.74
N ALA A 356 24.06 -7.75 -21.63
CA ALA A 356 23.70 -9.13 -21.32
C ALA A 356 22.65 -9.67 -22.31
N ALA A 357 21.63 -8.86 -22.63
CA ALA A 357 20.54 -9.23 -23.51
C ALA A 357 20.80 -8.90 -25.01
N GLY A 358 21.99 -8.39 -25.36
CA GLY A 358 22.31 -8.02 -26.74
C GLY A 358 21.39 -6.98 -27.35
N GLY A 359 20.98 -5.98 -26.58
CA GLY A 359 20.07 -4.91 -27.00
C GLY A 359 18.57 -5.22 -26.79
N SER A 360 18.20 -6.46 -26.42
CA SER A 360 16.80 -6.87 -26.24
C SER A 360 16.36 -6.76 -24.77
N VAL A 361 16.44 -5.56 -24.22
CA VAL A 361 16.03 -5.26 -22.82
C VAL A 361 14.90 -4.23 -22.77
N ALA A 362 13.82 -4.57 -22.09
CA ALA A 362 12.82 -3.62 -21.60
C ALA A 362 13.19 -3.14 -20.21
N VAL A 363 13.03 -1.87 -19.94
CA VAL A 363 13.34 -1.28 -18.63
C VAL A 363 12.11 -0.58 -18.08
N ALA A 364 11.77 -0.88 -16.83
CA ALA A 364 10.81 -0.14 -16.02
C ALA A 364 11.52 0.51 -14.84
N ILE A 365 11.29 1.81 -14.63
CA ILE A 365 11.85 2.54 -13.49
C ILE A 365 10.70 3.19 -12.72
N ALA A 366 10.71 3.06 -11.39
CA ALA A 366 9.73 3.71 -10.54
C ALA A 366 10.32 4.19 -9.22
N GLY A 367 9.77 5.27 -8.66
CA GLY A 367 9.99 5.66 -7.28
C GLY A 367 8.98 5.02 -6.35
N THR A 368 9.33 4.78 -5.09
CA THR A 368 8.41 4.17 -4.11
C THR A 368 7.62 5.19 -3.28
N GLY A 369 7.67 6.45 -3.63
CA GLY A 369 7.07 7.53 -2.88
C GLY A 369 8.10 8.39 -2.15
N GLY A 370 7.80 9.67 -2.05
CA GLY A 370 8.72 10.65 -1.51
C GLY A 370 8.67 10.78 0.00
N ASP A 371 9.76 11.32 0.51
CA ASP A 371 9.80 11.92 1.83
C ASP A 371 9.55 13.43 1.67
N PRO A 372 8.53 14.00 2.30
CA PRO A 372 8.38 15.45 2.35
C PRO A 372 9.62 16.12 2.95
N GLY A 373 10.50 15.32 3.58
CA GLY A 373 11.77 15.74 4.15
C GLY A 373 11.58 16.54 5.42
N VAL A 374 12.69 16.77 6.08
CA VAL A 374 12.82 17.71 7.22
C VAL A 374 12.50 19.15 6.80
N ASP A 375 12.39 19.41 5.49
CA ASP A 375 11.83 20.63 4.90
C ASP A 375 10.28 20.65 4.85
N ALA A 376 9.61 19.87 5.65
CA ALA A 376 8.35 20.30 6.18
C ALA A 376 8.58 21.61 6.99
N ALA A 377 9.16 22.60 6.32
CA ALA A 377 9.21 23.98 6.78
C ALA A 377 7.80 24.59 6.88
N SER A 378 6.77 23.79 6.60
CA SER A 378 5.37 24.04 6.94
C SER A 378 4.99 23.45 8.30
N THR A 379 5.86 22.69 8.96
CA THR A 379 5.57 22.21 10.31
C THR A 379 6.15 23.17 11.32
N ASP A 380 5.31 23.61 12.26
CA ASP A 380 5.62 24.57 13.31
C ASP A 380 6.61 24.02 14.36
N GLY A 381 7.67 23.31 13.94
CA GLY A 381 8.70 22.81 14.86
C GLY A 381 9.36 21.50 14.44
N PRO A 382 10.30 20.99 15.26
CA PRO A 382 10.97 19.72 14.97
C PRO A 382 9.97 18.55 15.00
N PRO A 383 10.19 17.47 14.21
CA PRO A 383 9.34 16.29 14.22
C PRO A 383 9.24 15.67 15.63
N VAL A 384 8.03 15.30 16.03
CA VAL A 384 7.77 14.58 17.28
C VAL A 384 8.37 13.18 17.17
N ARG A 385 9.17 12.76 18.15
CA ARG A 385 9.79 11.43 18.13
C ARG A 385 8.74 10.34 18.31
N VAL A 386 8.92 9.20 17.62
CA VAL A 386 8.05 8.02 17.79
C VAL A 386 8.00 7.56 19.25
N SER A 387 9.16 7.60 19.97
CA SER A 387 9.19 7.27 21.38
C SER A 387 8.31 8.17 22.25
N ASP A 388 8.20 9.44 21.89
CA ASP A 388 7.37 10.40 22.63
C ASP A 388 5.89 10.13 22.35
N VAL A 389 5.54 9.75 21.11
CA VAL A 389 4.20 9.30 20.75
C VAL A 389 3.82 8.04 21.55
N VAL A 390 4.66 7.01 21.54
CA VAL A 390 4.45 5.76 22.30
C VAL A 390 4.24 6.05 23.77
N SER A 391 5.17 6.80 24.39
CA SER A 391 5.11 7.11 25.82
C SER A 391 3.85 7.88 26.21
N GLN A 392 3.41 8.84 25.39
CA GLN A 392 2.19 9.58 25.66
C GLN A 392 0.93 8.72 25.46
N VAL A 393 0.90 7.85 24.44
CA VAL A 393 -0.23 6.94 24.23
C VAL A 393 -0.33 5.97 25.40
N GLU A 394 0.77 5.32 25.78
CA GLU A 394 0.78 4.36 26.90
C GLU A 394 0.41 5.01 28.23
N ALA A 395 0.89 6.24 28.49
CA ALA A 395 0.50 7.00 29.67
C ALA A 395 -0.98 7.41 29.68
N GLY A 396 -1.59 7.56 28.51
CA GLY A 396 -3.00 7.92 28.35
C GLY A 396 -3.97 6.74 28.38
N VAL A 397 -3.45 5.51 28.28
CA VAL A 397 -4.29 4.29 28.26
C VAL A 397 -4.49 3.76 29.67
N PRO A 398 -5.74 3.49 30.12
CA PRO A 398 -5.99 2.82 31.38
C PRO A 398 -5.48 1.36 31.38
N GLY A 399 -4.89 0.92 32.47
CA GLY A 399 -4.48 -0.48 32.67
C GLY A 399 -3.00 -0.75 32.41
N ASP A 400 -2.68 -1.81 31.64
CA ASP A 400 -1.29 -2.18 31.33
C ASP A 400 -0.68 -1.18 30.32
N PRO A 401 0.42 -0.50 30.65
CA PRO A 401 1.06 0.45 29.74
C PRO A 401 1.69 -0.20 28.50
N ASN A 402 1.98 -1.50 28.50
CA ASN A 402 2.60 -2.21 27.38
C ASN A 402 1.58 -2.66 26.33
N VAL A 403 0.72 -1.77 25.89
CA VAL A 403 -0.33 -2.08 24.93
C VAL A 403 0.15 -1.99 23.48
N ILE A 404 1.26 -1.29 23.21
CA ILE A 404 1.82 -1.14 21.87
C ILE A 404 2.84 -2.23 21.62
N ALA A 405 2.59 -3.08 20.62
CA ALA A 405 3.54 -4.12 20.18
C ALA A 405 4.60 -3.56 19.24
N ASP A 406 4.18 -2.71 18.27
CA ASP A 406 5.06 -2.10 17.28
C ASP A 406 4.45 -0.82 16.70
N VAL A 407 5.31 0.02 16.09
CA VAL A 407 4.93 1.27 15.47
C VAL A 407 5.43 1.31 14.03
N VAL A 408 4.53 1.62 13.11
CA VAL A 408 4.85 1.90 11.71
C VAL A 408 4.39 3.29 11.34
N SER A 409 4.84 3.80 10.20
CA SER A 409 4.32 5.07 9.70
C SER A 409 2.81 4.98 9.51
N GLY A 410 2.08 5.89 10.18
CA GLY A 410 0.64 5.93 10.13
C GLY A 410 -0.10 4.96 11.04
N GLY A 411 0.58 4.17 11.89
CA GLY A 411 -0.17 3.26 12.74
C GLY A 411 0.59 2.59 13.88
N LEU A 412 -0.20 2.01 14.79
CA LEU A 412 0.23 1.29 15.97
C LEU A 412 -0.32 -0.14 15.89
N PHE A 413 0.55 -1.13 16.00
CA PHE A 413 0.16 -2.50 16.27
C PHE A 413 -0.01 -2.68 17.77
N LEU A 414 -1.14 -3.25 18.19
CA LEU A 414 -1.44 -3.48 19.59
C LEU A 414 -1.09 -4.89 20.00
N ASP A 415 -0.60 -5.07 21.24
CA ASP A 415 -0.38 -6.39 21.82
C ASP A 415 -1.73 -7.04 22.14
N GLN A 416 -2.08 -8.06 21.37
CA GLN A 416 -3.36 -8.76 21.50
C GLN A 416 -3.48 -9.50 22.84
N GLY A 417 -2.36 -9.94 23.43
CA GLY A 417 -2.33 -10.57 24.72
C GLY A 417 -2.68 -9.60 25.85
N THR A 418 -2.19 -8.37 25.77
CA THR A 418 -2.51 -7.30 26.72
C THR A 418 -3.97 -6.86 26.58
N LEU A 419 -4.47 -6.69 25.36
CA LEU A 419 -5.88 -6.39 25.12
C LEU A 419 -6.81 -7.48 25.66
N ALA A 420 -6.48 -8.75 25.46
CA ALA A 420 -7.29 -9.89 25.92
C ALA A 420 -7.36 -10.03 27.44
N LYS A 421 -6.35 -9.55 28.19
CA LYS A 421 -6.36 -9.56 29.67
C LYS A 421 -7.38 -8.56 30.26
N GLY A 422 -7.87 -7.64 29.46
CA GLY A 422 -8.80 -6.61 29.85
C GLY A 422 -8.13 -5.40 30.52
N GLY A 423 -8.91 -4.39 30.81
CA GLY A 423 -8.43 -3.12 31.39
C GLY A 423 -8.16 -2.04 30.37
N THR A 424 -8.03 -2.38 29.09
CA THR A 424 -7.94 -1.41 27.99
C THR A 424 -8.67 -1.90 26.74
N SER A 425 -8.85 -1.01 25.76
CA SER A 425 -9.49 -1.31 24.47
C SER A 425 -8.83 -0.50 23.35
N GLY A 426 -9.04 -0.91 22.11
CA GLY A 426 -8.60 -0.15 20.94
C GLY A 426 -9.14 1.29 20.93
N ASP A 427 -10.37 1.52 21.41
CA ASP A 427 -10.92 2.86 21.56
C ASP A 427 -10.18 3.72 22.58
N ALA A 428 -9.74 3.12 23.71
CA ALA A 428 -8.92 3.82 24.69
C ALA A 428 -7.57 4.24 24.09
N VAL A 429 -6.95 3.38 23.27
CA VAL A 429 -5.71 3.70 22.56
C VAL A 429 -5.94 4.83 21.53
N VAL A 430 -7.04 4.79 20.78
CA VAL A 430 -7.43 5.87 19.86
C VAL A 430 -7.59 7.20 20.60
N GLN A 431 -8.27 7.22 21.77
CA GLN A 431 -8.41 8.42 22.57
C GLN A 431 -7.05 8.93 23.10
N ALA A 432 -6.19 8.02 23.55
CA ALA A 432 -4.84 8.37 23.99
C ALA A 432 -4.00 8.94 22.83
N ALA A 433 -4.06 8.33 21.64
CA ALA A 433 -3.39 8.86 20.45
C ALA A 433 -3.88 10.27 20.08
N MET A 434 -5.17 10.52 20.18
CA MET A 434 -5.73 11.87 19.98
C MET A 434 -5.30 12.88 21.04
N GLY A 435 -4.82 12.43 22.19
CA GLY A 435 -4.26 13.25 23.27
C GLY A 435 -2.78 13.59 23.10
N VAL A 436 -2.08 12.99 22.12
CA VAL A 436 -0.65 13.26 21.91
C VAL A 436 -0.42 14.71 21.50
N THR A 437 0.48 15.37 22.22
CA THR A 437 0.82 16.78 22.00
C THR A 437 2.33 16.98 21.90
N THR A 438 2.71 18.06 21.25
CA THR A 438 4.07 18.62 21.30
C THR A 438 4.35 19.24 22.66
N PRO A 439 5.60 19.58 23.01
CA PRO A 439 5.94 20.22 24.27
C PRO A 439 5.23 21.57 24.52
N ASP A 440 4.81 22.28 23.49
CA ASP A 440 4.03 23.53 23.56
C ASP A 440 2.52 23.28 23.67
N GLY A 441 2.08 22.02 23.74
CA GLY A 441 0.68 21.63 23.92
C GLY A 441 -0.13 21.53 22.63
N THR A 442 0.49 21.68 21.46
CA THR A 442 -0.22 21.56 20.18
C THR A 442 -0.47 20.08 19.85
N ARG A 443 -1.67 19.78 19.39
CA ARG A 443 -2.06 18.40 19.05
C ARG A 443 -1.32 17.89 17.80
N VAL A 444 -0.75 16.68 17.88
CA VAL A 444 0.02 16.05 16.80
C VAL A 444 -0.88 15.43 15.73
N PHE A 445 -1.88 14.65 16.15
CA PHE A 445 -2.77 13.98 15.21
C PHE A 445 -4.05 14.75 14.94
N GLN A 446 -4.36 14.96 13.68
CA GLN A 446 -5.63 15.51 13.21
C GLN A 446 -6.75 14.50 13.42
N ASP A 447 -6.46 13.22 13.15
CA ASP A 447 -7.37 12.10 13.35
C ASP A 447 -6.60 10.86 13.79
N ALA A 448 -7.25 10.03 14.63
CA ALA A 448 -6.84 8.66 14.92
C ALA A 448 -8.10 7.79 15.01
N PHE A 449 -7.99 6.55 14.56
CA PHE A 449 -9.12 5.63 14.46
C PHE A 449 -8.63 4.18 14.51
N GLN A 450 -9.50 3.27 14.93
CA GLN A 450 -9.22 1.85 14.76
C GLN A 450 -9.16 1.52 13.27
N GLY A 451 -8.20 0.69 12.85
CA GLY A 451 -7.97 0.39 11.43
C GLY A 451 -9.22 -0.10 10.70
N PHE A 452 -10.07 -0.90 11.35
CA PHE A 452 -11.30 -1.39 10.74
C PHE A 452 -12.30 -0.26 10.37
N ALA A 453 -12.19 0.93 10.97
CA ALA A 453 -13.04 2.09 10.60
C ALA A 453 -12.89 2.45 9.12
N VAL A 454 -11.73 2.17 8.53
CA VAL A 454 -11.46 2.34 7.09
C VAL A 454 -12.45 1.54 6.24
N SER A 455 -12.76 0.32 6.64
CA SER A 455 -13.72 -0.56 5.93
C SER A 455 -15.15 -0.01 5.93
N PHE A 456 -15.47 0.84 6.88
CA PHE A 456 -16.78 1.49 7.01
C PHE A 456 -16.83 2.91 6.44
N GLY A 457 -15.74 3.41 5.88
CA GLY A 457 -15.62 4.78 5.34
C GLY A 457 -16.66 5.14 4.28
N ARG A 458 -17.22 4.14 3.58
CA ARG A 458 -18.33 4.33 2.64
C ARG A 458 -19.63 4.83 3.28
N TYR A 459 -19.76 4.73 4.61
CA TYR A 459 -20.93 5.18 5.35
C TYR A 459 -20.77 6.58 5.96
N CYS A 460 -19.63 7.21 5.72
CA CYS A 460 -19.41 8.61 6.06
C CYS A 460 -20.23 9.54 5.16
#